data_d229647f7a9706be83c6cf72434c0518
#
_entry.id   d229647f7a9706be83c6cf72434c0518
#
_cell.length_a   1.000
_cell.length_b   1.000
_cell.length_c   1.000
_cell.angle_alpha   90.00
_cell.angle_beta   90.00
_cell.angle_gamma   90.00
#
_symmetry.space_group_name_H-M   'P 1'
#
loop_
_entity.id
_entity.type
_entity.pdbx_description
1 polymer ?
#
loop_
_entity_poly.entity_id
_entity_poly.type
_entity_poly.pdbx_seq_one_letter_code
_entity_poly.pdbx_strand_id
1 'polypeptide(L)' 'IGYTWAVCFHTLNGIRHLGWDYGYGLDLSVVKVTGWAVIIGSLIMTTVIWFLSVL' A
#
# COMPACT_ATOMS: atom_id res chain seq x y z
N ILE A 1 9.70 -12.84 2.48
CA ILE A 1 8.97 -12.10 1.44
C ILE A 1 7.55 -11.80 1.90
N GLY A 2 6.82 -12.80 2.36
CA GLY A 2 5.45 -12.61 2.79
C GLY A 2 5.31 -11.61 3.94
N TYR A 3 6.22 -11.67 4.90
CA TYR A 3 6.21 -10.74 6.03
C TYR A 3 6.48 -9.30 5.57
N THR A 4 7.47 -9.13 4.70
CA THR A 4 7.82 -7.80 4.16
C THR A 4 6.64 -7.22 3.39
N TRP A 5 6.00 -8.02 2.54
CA TRP A 5 4.83 -7.58 1.78
C TRP A 5 3.69 -7.21 2.72
N ALA A 6 3.45 -8.00 3.75
CA ALA A 6 2.38 -7.72 4.73
C ALA A 6 2.62 -6.39 5.44
N VAL A 7 3.85 -6.10 5.84
CA VAL A 7 4.21 -4.83 6.49
C VAL A 7 4.00 -3.66 5.53
N CYS A 8 4.46 -3.78 4.30
CA CYS A 8 4.29 -2.73 3.30
C CYS A 8 2.81 -2.49 3.01
N PHE A 9 2.06 -3.55 2.80
CA PHE A 9 0.62 -3.47 2.55
C PHE A 9 -0.10 -2.79 3.72
N HIS A 10 0.22 -3.21 4.93
CA HIS A 10 -0.42 -2.67 6.14
C HIS A 10 -0.10 -1.18 6.30
N THR A 11 1.13 -0.78 6.03
CA THR A 11 1.55 0.62 6.13
C THR A 11 0.80 1.48 5.10
N LEU A 12 0.79 1.06 3.86
CA LEU A 12 0.10 1.80 2.79
C LEU A 12 -1.40 1.86 3.03
N ASN A 13 -1.99 0.76 3.48
CA ASN A 13 -3.41 0.72 3.78
C ASN A 13 -3.75 1.60 4.99
N GLY A 14 -2.85 1.69 5.97
CA GLY A 14 -3.00 2.60 7.11
C GLY A 14 -3.02 4.06 6.69
N ILE A 15 -2.13 4.45 5.78
CA ILE A 15 -2.12 5.81 5.22
C ILE A 15 -3.43 6.10 4.49
N ARG A 16 -3.90 5.14 3.70
CA ARG A 16 -5.17 5.24 3.00
C ARG A 16 -6.33 5.45 3.98
N HIS A 17 -6.33 4.69 5.08
CA HIS A 17 -7.35 4.79 6.11
C HIS A 17 -7.33 6.18 6.79
N LEU A 18 -6.15 6.73 7.03
CA LEU A 18 -6.02 8.08 7.57
C LEU A 18 -6.62 9.12 6.63
N GLY A 19 -6.46 8.93 5.31
CA GLY A 19 -7.09 9.80 4.33
C GLY A 19 -8.61 9.80 4.47
N TRP A 20 -9.19 8.63 4.69
CA TRP A 20 -10.63 8.51 4.92
C TRP A 20 -11.09 9.23 6.19
N ASP A 21 -10.30 9.16 7.25
CA ASP A 21 -10.62 9.83 8.52
C ASP A 21 -10.69 11.35 8.33
N TYR A 22 -9.92 11.88 7.39
CA TYR A 22 -9.96 13.30 7.04
C TYR A 22 -11.03 13.63 5.99
N GLY A 23 -11.77 12.63 5.52
CA GLY A 23 -12.81 12.82 4.53
C GLY A 23 -12.34 12.81 3.09
N TYR A 24 -11.11 12.37 2.83
CA TYR A 24 -10.57 12.27 1.49
C TYR A 24 -10.69 10.84 0.96
N GLY A 25 -10.97 10.73 -0.32
CA GLY A 25 -10.97 9.43 -0.97
C GLY A 25 -12.13 8.52 -0.59
N LEU A 26 -13.25 9.11 -0.16
CA LEU A 26 -14.46 8.35 0.20
C LEU A 26 -15.31 7.96 -1.01
N ASP A 27 -15.07 8.57 -2.17
CA ASP A 27 -15.76 8.23 -3.39
C ASP A 27 -15.48 6.77 -3.77
N LEU A 28 -16.50 6.04 -4.18
CA LEU A 28 -16.39 4.62 -4.51
C LEU A 28 -15.34 4.35 -5.59
N SER A 29 -15.27 5.17 -6.63
CA SER A 29 -14.25 5.02 -7.67
C SER A 29 -12.85 5.27 -7.14
N VAL A 30 -12.67 6.25 -6.26
CA VAL A 30 -11.39 6.54 -5.63
C VAL A 30 -10.99 5.40 -4.69
N VAL A 31 -11.94 4.83 -3.95
CA VAL A 31 -11.69 3.69 -3.07
C VAL A 31 -11.15 2.51 -3.87
N LYS A 32 -11.74 2.22 -5.02
CA LYS A 32 -11.26 1.14 -5.89
C LYS A 32 -9.86 1.41 -6.42
N VAL A 33 -9.61 2.61 -6.91
CA VAL A 33 -8.30 2.99 -7.46
C VAL A 33 -7.22 2.94 -6.37
N THR A 34 -7.51 3.49 -5.20
CA THR A 34 -6.53 3.48 -4.10
C THR A 34 -6.29 2.07 -3.57
N GLY A 35 -7.31 1.21 -3.60
CA GLY A 35 -7.15 -0.20 -3.24
C GLY A 35 -6.15 -0.91 -4.14
N TRP A 36 -6.30 -0.75 -5.45
CA TRP A 36 -5.36 -1.29 -6.42
C TRP A 36 -3.97 -0.67 -6.27
N ALA A 37 -3.92 0.65 -6.04
CA ALA A 37 -2.65 1.35 -5.83
C ALA A 37 -1.89 0.81 -4.63
N VAL A 38 -2.58 0.49 -3.54
CA VAL A 38 -1.97 -0.10 -2.34
C VAL A 38 -1.40 -1.49 -2.66
N ILE A 39 -2.16 -2.32 -3.36
CA ILE A 39 -1.71 -3.67 -3.73
C ILE A 39 -0.46 -3.59 -4.61
N ILE A 40 -0.52 -2.82 -5.68
CA ILE A 40 0.58 -2.68 -6.63
C ILE A 40 1.77 -2.03 -5.95
N GLY A 41 1.54 -0.96 -5.18
CA GLY A 41 2.60 -0.24 -4.47
C GLY A 41 3.32 -1.14 -3.47
N SER A 42 2.57 -1.97 -2.71
CA SER A 42 3.18 -2.88 -1.75
C SER A 42 4.04 -3.94 -2.42
N LEU A 43 3.60 -4.44 -3.57
CA LEU A 43 4.39 -5.40 -4.35
C LEU A 43 5.69 -4.77 -4.86
N ILE A 44 5.60 -3.55 -5.38
CA ILE A 44 6.77 -2.82 -5.86
C ILE A 44 7.75 -2.55 -4.72
N MET A 45 7.25 -2.07 -3.59
CA MET A 45 8.09 -1.79 -2.43
C MET A 45 8.76 -3.04 -1.90
N THR A 46 8.05 -4.15 -1.84
CA THR A 46 8.60 -5.43 -1.39
C THR A 46 9.72 -5.87 -2.33
N THR A 47 9.52 -5.76 -3.62
CA THR A 47 10.52 -6.12 -4.62
C THR A 47 11.77 -5.26 -4.47
N VAL A 48 11.61 -3.95 -4.30
CA VAL A 48 12.73 -3.02 -4.13
C VAL A 48 13.51 -3.34 -2.86
N ILE A 49 12.81 -3.56 -1.75
CA ILE A 49 13.45 -3.87 -0.48
C ILE A 49 14.29 -5.14 -0.59
N TRP A 50 13.72 -6.18 -1.18
CA TRP A 50 14.43 -7.46 -1.31
C TRP A 50 15.59 -7.37 -2.29
N PHE A 51 15.43 -6.61 -3.36
CA PHE A 51 16.51 -6.37 -4.33
C PHE A 51 17.69 -5.66 -3.64
N LEU A 52 17.42 -4.60 -2.88
CA LEU A 52 18.46 -3.87 -2.17
C LEU A 52 19.09 -4.71 -1.04
N SER A 53 18.31 -5.56 -0.41
CA SER A 53 18.79 -6.42 0.66
C SER A 53 19.77 -7.50 0.15
N VAL A 54 19.62 -7.92 -1.09
CA VAL A 54 20.52 -8.91 -1.72
C VAL A 54 21.81 -8.26 -2.21
N LEU A 55 21.78 -6.97 -2.54
CA LEU A 55 22.97 -6.25 -2.92
C LEU A 55 23.87 -6.00 -1.71
#